data_0f148afb0fd24f5dc060be2f7b0d7b92
#
_entry.id   0f148afb0fd24f5dc060be2f7b0d7b92
#
_cell.length_a   1.000
_cell.length_b   1.000
_cell.length_c   1.000
_cell.angle_alpha   90.00
_cell.angle_beta   90.00
_cell.angle_gamma   90.00
#
_symmetry.space_group_name_H-M   'P 1'
#
loop_
_entity.id
_entity.type
_entity.pdbx_description
1 polymer ?
#
loop_
_entity_poly.entity_id
_entity_poly.type
_entity_poly.pdbx_seq_one_letter_code
_entity_poly.pdbx_strand_id
1 'polypeptide(L)'
;MDDHDGPSVVPGRYAGEAIPIHEGPTPQQLADQQHKVEADGLAGRICAAAAETARSQYTLLELLGEFDAMCGLKHWTGFKSVAHWLSWACSMTPGVAREHVRVAKALRRMPTIAELFKQGRLSYSKVREVTRVVGVVDETRLADLALTATASQLARMISGFRAADGQRMKQQTKRAVSWHGREDGMIDLRARLPKDEAAVVLAAIDTAKHQFGPPPPKPDPAGESCEPSLGVGTYRNADALVDVARSFLNTAPEDRSGRTAP
;
A
#
# COMPACT_ATOMS: atom_id res chain seq x y z
N MET A 1 -8.61 -107.12 18.39
CA MET A 1 -8.50 -106.88 16.96
C MET A 1 -9.58 -105.91 16.64
N ASP A 2 -9.20 -104.69 16.70
CA ASP A 2 -9.76 -103.57 15.91
C ASP A 2 -9.13 -102.25 16.28
N ASP A 3 -8.26 -101.80 15.43
CA ASP A 3 -7.61 -100.49 15.50
C ASP A 3 -8.65 -99.43 15.17
N HIS A 4 -8.76 -98.47 16.07
CA HIS A 4 -9.38 -97.23 15.75
C HIS A 4 -8.39 -96.06 15.96
N ASP A 5 -7.75 -95.80 14.90
CA ASP A 5 -6.91 -94.60 14.73
C ASP A 5 -7.83 -93.36 14.69
N GLY A 6 -7.85 -92.60 15.69
CA GLY A 6 -8.58 -91.29 15.80
C GLY A 6 -7.66 -90.14 15.37
N PRO A 7 -8.15 -89.15 14.66
CA PRO A 7 -7.30 -88.14 14.09
C PRO A 7 -6.69 -87.23 15.17
N SER A 8 -5.38 -87.08 15.07
CA SER A 8 -4.54 -86.19 15.88
C SER A 8 -5.00 -84.74 15.72
N VAL A 9 -5.53 -84.14 16.80
CA VAL A 9 -5.86 -82.71 16.85
C VAL A 9 -4.57 -81.98 17.13
N VAL A 10 -4.08 -81.23 16.12
CA VAL A 10 -2.99 -80.30 16.25
C VAL A 10 -3.50 -79.09 17.03
N PRO A 11 -2.89 -78.67 18.14
CA PRO A 11 -3.31 -77.45 18.86
C PRO A 11 -2.89 -76.25 18.02
N GLY A 12 -3.89 -75.55 17.43
CA GLY A 12 -3.70 -74.27 16.78
C GLY A 12 -3.20 -73.23 17.75
N ARG A 13 -2.01 -72.67 17.50
CA ARG A 13 -1.51 -71.47 18.17
C ARG A 13 -2.37 -70.30 17.74
N TYR A 14 -3.35 -69.93 18.51
CA TYR A 14 -3.90 -68.60 18.49
C TYR A 14 -2.91 -67.69 19.24
N ALA A 15 -1.94 -67.10 18.54
CA ALA A 15 -1.25 -65.95 18.99
C ALA A 15 -2.28 -64.81 18.98
N GLY A 16 -2.94 -64.60 20.13
CA GLY A 16 -3.76 -63.40 20.34
C GLY A 16 -2.85 -62.22 20.29
N GLU A 17 -2.84 -61.51 19.13
CA GLU A 17 -2.38 -60.13 19.11
C GLU A 17 -3.19 -59.39 20.19
N ALA A 18 -2.49 -58.93 21.22
CA ALA A 18 -3.10 -58.09 22.22
C ALA A 18 -3.62 -56.82 21.51
N ILE A 19 -4.93 -56.73 21.41
CA ILE A 19 -5.59 -55.50 20.93
C ILE A 19 -5.11 -54.40 21.89
N PRO A 20 -4.41 -53.34 21.39
CA PRO A 20 -3.98 -52.26 22.26
C PRO A 20 -5.24 -51.69 22.96
N ILE A 21 -5.32 -51.89 24.26
CA ILE A 21 -6.34 -51.22 25.05
C ILE A 21 -6.03 -49.74 24.94
N HIS A 22 -6.84 -48.98 24.18
CA HIS A 22 -6.78 -47.54 24.22
C HIS A 22 -7.07 -47.11 25.64
N GLU A 23 -6.01 -46.86 26.40
CA GLU A 23 -6.14 -46.22 27.69
C GLU A 23 -6.86 -44.89 27.46
N GLY A 24 -7.97 -44.70 28.12
CA GLY A 24 -8.72 -43.45 28.07
C GLY A 24 -7.82 -42.29 28.54
N PRO A 25 -8.23 -41.03 28.29
CA PRO A 25 -7.42 -39.86 28.60
C PRO A 25 -7.07 -39.87 30.12
N THR A 26 -5.82 -39.58 30.41
CA THR A 26 -5.35 -39.49 31.81
C THR A 26 -6.06 -38.34 32.54
N PRO A 27 -6.15 -38.37 33.90
CA PRO A 27 -6.74 -37.26 34.64
C PRO A 27 -6.14 -35.89 34.31
N GLN A 28 -4.85 -35.85 33.98
CA GLN A 28 -4.16 -34.62 33.56
C GLN A 28 -4.62 -34.13 32.18
N GLN A 29 -4.78 -35.06 31.24
CA GLN A 29 -5.32 -34.73 29.90
C GLN A 29 -6.76 -34.21 29.97
N LEU A 30 -7.58 -34.78 30.88
CA LEU A 30 -8.94 -34.30 31.12
C LEU A 30 -8.95 -32.90 31.73
N ALA A 31 -8.07 -32.62 32.69
CA ALA A 31 -7.94 -31.29 33.29
C ALA A 31 -7.46 -30.24 32.27
N ASP A 32 -6.47 -30.59 31.44
CA ASP A 32 -5.97 -29.72 30.37
C ASP A 32 -7.05 -29.44 29.33
N GLN A 33 -7.87 -30.43 28.99
CA GLN A 33 -8.98 -30.29 28.06
C GLN A 33 -10.09 -29.37 28.63
N GLN A 34 -10.42 -29.50 29.92
CA GLN A 34 -11.37 -28.61 30.60
C GLN A 34 -10.85 -27.17 30.62
N HIS A 35 -9.60 -26.97 31.01
CA HIS A 35 -8.97 -25.65 31.00
C HIS A 35 -8.95 -25.02 29.60
N LYS A 36 -8.70 -25.82 28.55
CA LYS A 36 -8.79 -25.34 27.15
C LYS A 36 -10.19 -24.88 26.80
N VAL A 37 -11.23 -25.65 27.15
CA VAL A 37 -12.62 -25.27 26.88
C VAL A 37 -13.00 -23.99 27.62
N GLU A 38 -12.56 -23.80 28.85
CA GLU A 38 -12.78 -22.56 29.60
C GLU A 38 -12.04 -21.38 28.96
N ALA A 39 -10.78 -21.57 28.53
CA ALA A 39 -9.98 -20.56 27.85
C ALA A 39 -10.61 -20.15 26.48
N ASP A 40 -11.09 -21.13 25.71
CA ASP A 40 -11.80 -20.87 24.43
C ASP A 40 -13.11 -20.10 24.68
N GLY A 41 -13.85 -20.44 25.73
CA GLY A 41 -15.04 -19.71 26.16
C GLY A 41 -14.75 -18.26 26.56
N LEU A 42 -13.67 -18.02 27.30
CA LEU A 42 -13.21 -16.66 27.64
C LEU A 42 -12.75 -15.90 26.40
N ALA A 43 -11.99 -16.53 25.51
CA ALA A 43 -11.55 -15.91 24.25
C ALA A 43 -12.74 -15.44 23.40
N GLY A 44 -13.79 -16.27 23.27
CA GLY A 44 -15.02 -15.90 22.59
C GLY A 44 -15.69 -14.67 23.21
N ARG A 45 -15.77 -14.61 24.55
CA ARG A 45 -16.33 -13.46 25.28
C ARG A 45 -15.50 -12.18 25.09
N ILE A 46 -14.19 -12.29 25.07
CA ILE A 46 -13.28 -11.17 24.80
C ILE A 46 -13.51 -10.63 23.37
N CYS A 47 -13.57 -11.51 22.37
CA CYS A 47 -13.87 -11.11 21.00
C CYS A 47 -15.24 -10.42 20.84
N ALA A 48 -16.27 -10.96 21.53
CA ALA A 48 -17.60 -10.34 21.53
C ALA A 48 -17.59 -8.95 22.17
N ALA A 49 -16.93 -8.77 23.31
CA ALA A 49 -16.79 -7.48 23.98
C ALA A 49 -15.99 -6.46 23.14
N ALA A 50 -14.96 -6.92 22.42
CA ALA A 50 -14.20 -6.07 21.51
C ALA A 50 -15.06 -5.60 20.32
N ALA A 51 -15.91 -6.47 19.76
CA ALA A 51 -16.84 -6.13 18.70
C ALA A 51 -17.91 -5.13 19.20
N GLU A 52 -18.40 -5.28 20.42
CA GLU A 52 -19.35 -4.33 21.02
C GLU A 52 -18.69 -2.96 21.26
N THR A 53 -17.45 -2.94 21.74
CA THR A 53 -16.67 -1.71 21.86
C THR A 53 -16.53 -1.01 20.51
N ALA A 54 -16.28 -1.76 19.44
CA ALA A 54 -16.19 -1.20 18.08
C ALA A 54 -17.52 -0.58 17.64
N ARG A 55 -18.66 -1.23 17.89
CA ARG A 55 -20.02 -0.69 17.59
C ARG A 55 -20.30 0.60 18.36
N SER A 56 -19.96 0.63 19.65
CA SER A 56 -20.11 1.83 20.49
C SER A 56 -19.25 2.99 19.99
N GLN A 57 -18.02 2.70 19.55
CA GLN A 57 -17.14 3.70 18.95
C GLN A 57 -17.68 4.19 17.59
N TYR A 58 -18.26 3.30 16.77
CA TYR A 58 -18.94 3.71 15.53
C TYR A 58 -20.04 4.72 15.85
N THR A 59 -20.95 4.40 16.78
CA THR A 59 -22.05 5.29 17.17
C THR A 59 -21.55 6.68 17.63
N LEU A 60 -20.50 6.71 18.45
CA LEU A 60 -19.88 7.98 18.86
C LEU A 60 -19.39 8.79 17.65
N LEU A 61 -18.70 8.14 16.70
CA LEU A 61 -18.16 8.84 15.53
C LEU A 61 -19.24 9.24 14.52
N GLU A 62 -20.30 8.47 14.38
CA GLU A 62 -21.48 8.83 13.58
C GLU A 62 -22.13 10.10 14.11
N LEU A 63 -22.48 10.13 15.41
CA LEU A 63 -23.04 11.31 16.08
C LEU A 63 -22.12 12.52 15.98
N LEU A 64 -20.81 12.32 16.14
CA LEU A 64 -19.82 13.37 16.00
C LEU A 64 -19.77 13.93 14.57
N GLY A 65 -19.87 13.06 13.57
CA GLY A 65 -19.93 13.45 12.17
C GLY A 65 -21.20 14.25 11.84
N GLU A 66 -22.33 13.86 12.39
CA GLU A 66 -23.60 14.61 12.27
C GLU A 66 -23.53 15.97 12.96
N PHE A 67 -23.02 16.00 14.20
CA PHE A 67 -22.80 17.23 14.95
C PHE A 67 -21.92 18.26 14.22
N ASP A 68 -20.82 17.79 13.64
CA ASP A 68 -19.93 18.63 12.83
C ASP A 68 -20.63 19.11 11.55
N ALA A 69 -21.38 18.25 10.87
CA ALA A 69 -22.08 18.58 9.62
C ALA A 69 -23.19 19.60 9.79
N MET A 70 -23.95 19.51 10.87
CA MET A 70 -24.99 20.49 11.19
C MET A 70 -24.44 21.80 11.77
N CYS A 71 -23.11 21.95 11.86
CA CYS A 71 -22.44 23.06 12.50
C CYS A 71 -22.87 23.24 13.99
N GLY A 72 -23.10 22.14 14.70
CA GLY A 72 -23.62 22.10 16.06
C GLY A 72 -22.86 22.98 17.04
N LEU A 73 -21.54 23.17 16.83
CA LEU A 73 -20.70 24.01 17.69
C LEU A 73 -21.17 25.48 17.81
N LYS A 74 -21.95 25.98 16.85
CA LYS A 74 -22.49 27.36 16.88
C LYS A 74 -23.32 27.67 18.13
N HIS A 75 -23.89 26.66 18.79
CA HIS A 75 -24.69 26.78 19.98
C HIS A 75 -23.89 26.78 21.28
N TRP A 76 -22.54 26.58 21.20
CA TRP A 76 -21.65 26.61 22.37
C TRP A 76 -20.61 27.71 22.24
N THR A 77 -20.74 28.74 23.06
CA THR A 77 -19.77 29.85 23.13
C THR A 77 -18.49 29.39 23.84
N GLY A 78 -17.36 29.96 23.45
CA GLY A 78 -16.06 29.70 24.10
C GLY A 78 -15.26 28.53 23.53
N PHE A 79 -15.84 27.72 22.64
CA PHE A 79 -15.10 26.61 21.98
C PHE A 79 -14.59 27.01 20.61
N LYS A 80 -13.30 26.73 20.35
CA LYS A 80 -12.64 27.08 19.07
C LYS A 80 -12.87 26.03 17.97
N SER A 81 -13.28 24.81 18.34
CA SER A 81 -13.48 23.70 17.39
C SER A 81 -14.29 22.57 18.04
N VAL A 82 -14.89 21.71 17.21
CA VAL A 82 -15.58 20.49 17.67
C VAL A 82 -14.64 19.61 18.51
N ALA A 83 -13.36 19.50 18.13
CA ALA A 83 -12.38 18.75 18.91
C ALA A 83 -12.11 19.39 20.31
N HIS A 84 -12.14 20.71 20.41
CA HIS A 84 -11.99 21.41 21.70
C HIS A 84 -13.22 21.13 22.59
N TRP A 85 -14.42 21.25 22.05
CA TRP A 85 -15.66 20.91 22.74
C TRP A 85 -15.68 19.43 23.18
N LEU A 86 -15.35 18.50 22.27
CA LEU A 86 -15.31 17.07 22.56
C LEU A 86 -14.29 16.75 23.68
N SER A 87 -13.13 17.40 23.65
CA SER A 87 -12.11 17.24 24.69
C SER A 87 -12.65 17.61 26.07
N TRP A 88 -13.41 18.70 26.17
CA TRP A 88 -14.03 19.12 27.39
C TRP A 88 -15.24 18.26 27.78
N ALA A 89 -16.19 18.06 26.87
CA ALA A 89 -17.46 17.39 27.15
C ALA A 89 -17.30 15.90 27.47
N CYS A 90 -16.32 15.24 26.84
CA CYS A 90 -16.09 13.80 26.98
C CYS A 90 -14.77 13.46 27.70
N SER A 91 -14.11 14.45 28.34
CA SER A 91 -12.85 14.26 29.07
C SER A 91 -11.75 13.57 28.27
N MET A 92 -11.70 13.85 26.95
CA MET A 92 -10.69 13.29 26.05
C MET A 92 -9.46 14.19 25.97
N THR A 93 -8.28 13.60 25.78
CA THR A 93 -7.11 14.44 25.46
C THR A 93 -7.30 15.15 24.11
N PRO A 94 -6.73 16.36 23.93
CA PRO A 94 -6.89 17.11 22.68
C PRO A 94 -6.43 16.37 21.43
N GLY A 95 -5.44 15.48 21.56
CA GLY A 95 -4.95 14.63 20.48
C GLY A 95 -5.99 13.58 20.05
N VAL A 96 -6.59 12.90 21.03
CA VAL A 96 -7.66 11.91 20.83
C VAL A 96 -8.88 12.56 20.23
N ALA A 97 -9.32 13.71 20.78
CA ALA A 97 -10.47 14.44 20.26
C ALA A 97 -10.30 14.87 18.80
N ARG A 98 -9.12 15.41 18.43
CA ARG A 98 -8.81 15.75 17.02
C ARG A 98 -8.85 14.54 16.10
N GLU A 99 -8.32 13.41 16.56
CA GLU A 99 -8.33 12.19 15.76
C GLU A 99 -9.74 11.62 15.59
N HIS A 100 -10.59 11.65 16.61
CA HIS A 100 -12.00 11.23 16.49
C HIS A 100 -12.76 12.10 15.48
N VAL A 101 -12.61 13.43 15.55
CA VAL A 101 -13.23 14.35 14.57
C VAL A 101 -12.73 14.07 13.16
N ARG A 102 -11.44 13.83 12.99
CA ARG A 102 -10.86 13.48 11.67
C ARG A 102 -11.47 12.19 11.12
N VAL A 103 -11.53 11.15 11.95
CA VAL A 103 -12.09 9.83 11.54
C VAL A 103 -13.58 9.95 11.25
N ALA A 104 -14.35 10.65 12.10
CA ALA A 104 -15.78 10.89 11.88
C ALA A 104 -16.06 11.55 10.52
N LYS A 105 -15.30 12.59 10.17
CA LYS A 105 -15.40 13.25 8.84
C LYS A 105 -15.07 12.32 7.68
N ALA A 106 -14.06 11.48 7.84
CA ALA A 106 -13.62 10.55 6.80
C ALA A 106 -14.64 9.41 6.59
N LEU A 107 -15.21 8.86 7.67
CA LEU A 107 -16.20 7.76 7.61
C LEU A 107 -17.44 8.12 6.80
N ARG A 108 -17.88 9.38 6.82
CA ARG A 108 -19.00 9.85 6.00
C ARG A 108 -18.76 9.70 4.49
N ARG A 109 -17.52 9.54 4.08
CA ARG A 109 -17.08 9.34 2.68
C ARG A 109 -16.68 7.90 2.40
N MET A 110 -16.85 6.99 3.37
CA MET A 110 -16.44 5.59 3.31
C MET A 110 -17.57 4.68 3.83
N PRO A 111 -18.66 4.54 3.07
CA PRO A 111 -19.86 3.82 3.52
C PRO A 111 -19.60 2.33 3.78
N THR A 112 -18.75 1.67 2.98
CA THR A 112 -18.39 0.25 3.17
C THR A 112 -17.61 0.03 4.46
N ILE A 113 -16.63 0.87 4.74
CA ILE A 113 -15.86 0.84 5.99
C ILE A 113 -16.74 1.18 7.18
N ALA A 114 -17.63 2.18 7.04
CA ALA A 114 -18.57 2.56 8.08
C ALA A 114 -19.50 1.40 8.45
N GLU A 115 -20.03 0.68 7.48
CA GLU A 115 -20.92 -0.48 7.71
C GLU A 115 -20.17 -1.64 8.39
N LEU A 116 -18.95 -1.97 7.96
CA LEU A 116 -18.11 -2.98 8.61
C LEU A 116 -17.79 -2.62 10.07
N PHE A 117 -17.57 -1.34 10.34
CA PHE A 117 -17.32 -0.85 11.69
C PHE A 117 -18.58 -0.90 12.56
N LYS A 118 -19.73 -0.49 12.02
CA LYS A 118 -21.04 -0.59 12.64
C LYS A 118 -21.40 -2.03 13.04
N GLN A 119 -21.02 -3.00 12.21
CA GLN A 119 -21.18 -4.42 12.49
C GLN A 119 -20.20 -4.96 13.53
N GLY A 120 -19.19 -4.17 13.95
CA GLY A 120 -18.13 -4.61 14.87
C GLY A 120 -17.08 -5.51 14.22
N ARG A 121 -17.05 -5.59 12.88
CA ARG A 121 -16.08 -6.41 12.13
C ARG A 121 -14.71 -5.74 11.99
N LEU A 122 -14.65 -4.43 12.15
CA LEU A 122 -13.41 -3.66 12.18
C LEU A 122 -13.23 -2.99 13.54
N SER A 123 -12.01 -3.02 14.07
CA SER A 123 -11.65 -2.23 15.25
C SER A 123 -11.42 -0.76 14.90
N TYR A 124 -11.59 0.12 15.87
CA TYR A 124 -11.25 1.55 15.71
C TYR A 124 -9.81 1.77 15.23
N SER A 125 -8.85 0.96 15.71
CA SER A 125 -7.46 1.05 15.28
C SER A 125 -7.29 0.82 13.78
N LYS A 126 -8.02 -0.14 13.18
CA LYS A 126 -8.03 -0.38 11.74
C LYS A 126 -8.72 0.77 10.99
N VAL A 127 -9.89 1.19 11.44
CA VAL A 127 -10.66 2.29 10.85
C VAL A 127 -9.86 3.59 10.83
N ARG A 128 -9.17 3.90 11.92
CA ARG A 128 -8.29 5.06 12.03
C ARG A 128 -7.21 5.10 10.94
N GLU A 129 -6.64 3.95 10.61
CA GLU A 129 -5.60 3.87 9.58
C GLU A 129 -6.18 3.95 8.17
N VAL A 130 -7.22 3.18 7.83
CA VAL A 130 -7.81 3.22 6.48
C VAL A 130 -8.38 4.60 6.12
N THR A 131 -8.91 5.33 7.09
CA THR A 131 -9.42 6.69 6.88
C THR A 131 -8.33 7.72 6.54
N ARG A 132 -7.04 7.38 6.66
CA ARG A 132 -5.93 8.26 6.25
C ARG A 132 -5.74 8.35 4.74
N VAL A 133 -6.32 7.43 3.99
CA VAL A 133 -6.23 7.36 2.52
C VAL A 133 -7.59 7.49 1.84
N VAL A 134 -8.56 8.11 2.53
CA VAL A 134 -9.89 8.39 2.00
C VAL A 134 -9.80 9.18 0.69
N GLY A 135 -10.48 8.68 -0.36
CA GLY A 135 -10.53 9.31 -1.68
C GLY A 135 -9.25 9.15 -2.52
N VAL A 136 -8.24 8.42 -2.04
CA VAL A 136 -6.99 8.16 -2.77
C VAL A 136 -6.92 6.70 -3.21
N VAL A 137 -7.42 5.79 -2.39
CA VAL A 137 -7.46 4.35 -2.66
C VAL A 137 -8.91 3.90 -2.75
N ASP A 138 -9.17 2.93 -3.62
CA ASP A 138 -10.49 2.30 -3.74
C ASP A 138 -10.96 1.70 -2.41
N GLU A 139 -12.18 2.02 -2.00
CA GLU A 139 -12.71 1.64 -0.70
C GLU A 139 -12.93 0.13 -0.56
N THR A 140 -13.34 -0.56 -1.63
CA THR A 140 -13.58 -2.00 -1.61
C THR A 140 -12.29 -2.75 -1.30
N ARG A 141 -11.20 -2.38 -1.98
CA ARG A 141 -9.87 -2.94 -1.72
C ARG A 141 -9.37 -2.65 -0.30
N LEU A 142 -9.66 -1.45 0.22
CA LEU A 142 -9.33 -1.10 1.60
C LEU A 142 -10.12 -1.93 2.61
N ALA A 143 -11.39 -2.22 2.32
CA ALA A 143 -12.25 -3.06 3.16
C ALA A 143 -11.73 -4.49 3.24
N ASP A 144 -11.41 -5.11 2.09
CA ASP A 144 -10.84 -6.46 2.02
C ASP A 144 -9.52 -6.55 2.79
N LEU A 145 -8.65 -5.57 2.59
CA LEU A 145 -7.37 -5.48 3.28
C LEU A 145 -7.57 -5.31 4.80
N ALA A 146 -8.51 -4.47 5.21
CA ALA A 146 -8.80 -4.24 6.63
C ALA A 146 -9.40 -5.47 7.33
N LEU A 147 -10.16 -6.30 6.61
CA LEU A 147 -10.70 -7.54 7.14
C LEU A 147 -9.60 -8.60 7.39
N THR A 148 -8.62 -8.69 6.50
CA THR A 148 -7.59 -9.74 6.52
C THR A 148 -6.34 -9.36 7.30
N ALA A 149 -5.87 -8.11 7.21
CA ALA A 149 -4.64 -7.64 7.86
C ALA A 149 -4.85 -7.32 9.35
N THR A 150 -3.80 -7.47 10.15
CA THR A 150 -3.78 -6.92 11.51
C THR A 150 -3.70 -5.39 11.49
N ALA A 151 -4.07 -4.72 12.58
CA ALA A 151 -3.99 -3.26 12.67
C ALA A 151 -2.56 -2.72 12.42
N SER A 152 -1.54 -3.43 12.90
CA SER A 152 -0.14 -3.04 12.72
C SER A 152 0.35 -3.24 11.27
N GLN A 153 -0.09 -4.31 10.61
CA GLN A 153 0.21 -4.53 9.19
C GLN A 153 -0.45 -3.44 8.34
N LEU A 154 -1.72 -3.16 8.59
CA LEU A 154 -2.48 -2.12 7.90
C LEU A 154 -1.84 -0.74 8.07
N ALA A 155 -1.44 -0.37 9.29
CA ALA A 155 -0.75 0.89 9.58
C ALA A 155 0.56 1.03 8.78
N ARG A 156 1.36 -0.04 8.68
CA ARG A 156 2.60 -0.03 7.88
C ARG A 156 2.33 0.14 6.40
N MET A 157 1.34 -0.59 5.85
CA MET A 157 0.97 -0.49 4.43
C MET A 157 0.46 0.91 4.08
N ILE A 158 -0.43 1.47 4.89
CA ILE A 158 -0.96 2.84 4.71
C ILE A 158 0.14 3.89 4.83
N SER A 159 1.06 3.74 5.80
CA SER A 159 2.21 4.63 5.94
C SER A 159 3.15 4.59 4.74
N GLY A 160 3.47 3.39 4.25
CA GLY A 160 4.29 3.19 3.05
C GLY A 160 3.62 3.81 1.80
N PHE A 161 2.33 3.58 1.62
CA PHE A 161 1.55 4.17 0.51
C PHE A 161 1.59 5.71 0.58
N ARG A 162 1.32 6.30 1.74
CA ARG A 162 1.35 7.77 1.92
C ARG A 162 2.75 8.37 1.70
N ALA A 163 3.80 7.65 2.09
CA ALA A 163 5.17 8.08 1.85
C ALA A 163 5.48 8.09 0.35
N ALA A 164 5.08 7.06 -0.39
CA ALA A 164 5.25 6.96 -1.83
C ALA A 164 4.44 8.03 -2.57
N ASP A 165 3.17 8.24 -2.19
CA ASP A 165 2.31 9.26 -2.77
C ASP A 165 2.83 10.68 -2.50
N GLY A 166 3.27 10.93 -1.27
CA GLY A 166 3.91 12.20 -0.90
C GLY A 166 5.23 12.46 -1.65
N GLN A 167 6.00 11.43 -1.99
CA GLN A 167 7.17 11.57 -2.86
C GLN A 167 6.78 11.89 -4.29
N ARG A 168 5.76 11.22 -4.85
CA ARG A 168 5.25 11.52 -6.20
C ARG A 168 4.76 12.96 -6.30
N MET A 169 3.95 13.44 -5.35
CA MET A 169 3.52 14.84 -5.32
C MET A 169 4.68 15.82 -5.25
N LYS A 170 5.68 15.57 -4.39
CA LYS A 170 6.88 16.39 -4.29
C LYS A 170 7.71 16.39 -5.58
N GLN A 171 7.78 15.26 -6.27
CA GLN A 171 8.46 15.15 -7.56
C GLN A 171 7.71 15.92 -8.65
N GLN A 172 6.38 15.77 -8.73
CA GLN A 172 5.53 16.51 -9.66
C GLN A 172 5.62 18.03 -9.44
N THR A 173 5.60 18.48 -8.17
CA THR A 173 5.73 19.91 -7.83
C THR A 173 7.11 20.48 -8.20
N LYS A 174 8.15 19.64 -8.24
CA LYS A 174 9.52 20.02 -8.60
C LYS A 174 9.84 19.86 -10.08
N ARG A 175 8.89 19.35 -10.86
CA ARG A 175 9.01 19.21 -12.31
C ARG A 175 9.13 20.58 -12.95
N ALA A 176 10.19 20.81 -13.71
CA ALA A 176 10.44 22.08 -14.36
C ALA A 176 11.37 21.90 -15.57
N VAL A 177 11.16 22.72 -16.58
CA VAL A 177 12.13 22.96 -17.64
C VAL A 177 12.45 24.44 -17.62
N SER A 178 13.70 24.80 -17.61
CA SER A 178 14.18 26.18 -17.65
C SER A 178 15.33 26.30 -18.62
N TRP A 179 15.46 27.49 -19.20
CA TRP A 179 16.58 27.84 -20.06
C TRP A 179 17.11 29.19 -19.68
N HIS A 180 18.40 29.38 -19.91
CA HIS A 180 19.09 30.62 -19.63
C HIS A 180 20.13 30.87 -20.72
N GLY A 181 20.11 32.08 -21.33
CA GLY A 181 21.11 32.52 -22.29
C GLY A 181 22.42 32.88 -21.58
N ARG A 182 23.53 32.46 -22.15
CA ARG A 182 24.87 32.80 -21.69
C ARG A 182 25.47 33.91 -22.50
N GLU A 183 26.49 34.60 -21.99
CA GLU A 183 27.20 35.69 -22.70
C GLU A 183 27.97 35.18 -23.93
N ASP A 184 28.29 33.89 -23.97
CA ASP A 184 28.97 33.23 -25.11
C ASP A 184 28.00 32.86 -26.25
N GLY A 185 26.73 33.26 -26.17
CA GLY A 185 25.68 32.95 -27.17
C GLY A 185 25.08 31.54 -27.02
N MET A 186 25.49 30.79 -26.03
CA MET A 186 24.92 29.47 -25.74
C MET A 186 23.68 29.57 -24.84
N ILE A 187 22.83 28.54 -24.89
CA ILE A 187 21.66 28.43 -24.03
C ILE A 187 21.83 27.18 -23.13
N ASP A 188 21.87 27.39 -21.83
CA ASP A 188 21.78 26.32 -20.87
C ASP A 188 20.33 25.84 -20.74
N LEU A 189 20.06 24.59 -21.11
CA LEU A 189 18.76 23.95 -20.94
C LEU A 189 18.82 23.01 -19.76
N ARG A 190 17.96 23.20 -18.77
CA ARG A 190 17.85 22.36 -17.57
C ARG A 190 16.45 21.79 -17.45
N ALA A 191 16.34 20.46 -17.50
CA ALA A 191 15.13 19.75 -17.22
C ALA A 191 15.23 19.04 -15.85
N ARG A 192 14.18 19.12 -15.05
CA ARG A 192 14.00 18.37 -13.81
C ARG A 192 12.72 17.57 -13.93
N LEU A 193 12.84 16.27 -14.03
CA LEU A 193 11.74 15.34 -14.29
C LEU A 193 11.76 14.20 -13.25
N PRO A 194 10.62 13.57 -12.94
CA PRO A 194 10.57 12.27 -12.26
C PRO A 194 11.38 11.22 -13.02
N LYS A 195 11.83 10.18 -12.31
CA LYS A 195 12.75 9.18 -12.89
C LYS A 195 12.17 8.45 -14.10
N ASP A 196 10.89 8.12 -14.06
CA ASP A 196 10.13 7.47 -15.14
C ASP A 196 10.03 8.37 -16.39
N GLU A 197 9.70 9.65 -16.22
CA GLU A 197 9.64 10.62 -17.32
C GLU A 197 11.04 10.93 -17.88
N ALA A 198 12.04 11.07 -16.99
CA ALA A 198 13.43 11.26 -17.40
C ALA A 198 13.95 10.08 -18.24
N ALA A 199 13.56 8.85 -17.90
CA ALA A 199 13.93 7.66 -18.66
C ALA A 199 13.39 7.71 -20.10
N VAL A 200 12.18 8.21 -20.31
CA VAL A 200 11.61 8.40 -21.67
C VAL A 200 12.42 9.39 -22.48
N VAL A 201 12.79 10.54 -21.88
CA VAL A 201 13.59 11.56 -22.57
C VAL A 201 14.99 11.04 -22.90
N LEU A 202 15.63 10.35 -21.95
CA LEU A 202 16.97 9.76 -22.18
C LEU A 202 16.92 8.65 -23.23
N ALA A 203 15.90 7.80 -23.22
CA ALA A 203 15.72 6.77 -24.27
C ALA A 203 15.51 7.38 -25.66
N ALA A 204 14.77 8.50 -25.77
CA ALA A 204 14.60 9.21 -27.02
C ALA A 204 15.94 9.77 -27.55
N ILE A 205 16.77 10.34 -26.67
CA ILE A 205 18.10 10.84 -27.01
C ILE A 205 19.02 9.69 -27.45
N ASP A 206 19.01 8.57 -26.73
CA ASP A 206 19.82 7.39 -27.07
C ASP A 206 19.36 6.78 -28.41
N THR A 207 18.04 6.70 -28.66
CA THR A 207 17.49 6.24 -29.94
C THR A 207 17.96 7.16 -31.09
N ALA A 208 17.90 8.48 -30.92
CA ALA A 208 18.37 9.42 -31.91
C ALA A 208 19.88 9.29 -32.20
N LYS A 209 20.69 9.01 -31.17
CA LYS A 209 22.12 8.73 -31.35
C LYS A 209 22.37 7.49 -32.20
N HIS A 210 21.59 6.45 -32.03
CA HIS A 210 21.68 5.25 -32.85
C HIS A 210 21.19 5.45 -34.27
N GLN A 211 20.21 6.30 -34.47
CA GLN A 211 19.52 6.49 -35.74
C GLN A 211 20.24 7.51 -36.64
N PHE A 212 20.78 8.60 -36.07
CA PHE A 212 21.37 9.72 -36.76
C PHE A 212 22.87 9.89 -36.50
N GLY A 213 23.43 9.18 -35.50
CA GLY A 213 24.84 9.20 -35.19
C GLY A 213 25.68 8.41 -36.18
N PRO A 214 27.00 8.69 -36.31
CA PRO A 214 27.90 7.89 -37.12
C PRO A 214 27.91 6.43 -36.62
N PRO A 215 28.05 5.45 -37.52
CA PRO A 215 28.13 4.05 -37.13
C PRO A 215 29.30 3.82 -36.12
N PRO A 216 29.17 2.89 -35.18
CA PRO A 216 30.23 2.63 -34.24
C PRO A 216 31.51 2.22 -35.00
N PRO A 217 32.71 2.65 -34.56
CA PRO A 217 33.95 2.28 -35.19
C PRO A 217 34.07 0.75 -35.24
N LYS A 218 34.40 0.22 -36.42
CA LYS A 218 34.64 -1.23 -36.57
C LYS A 218 35.79 -1.59 -35.64
N PRO A 219 35.71 -2.70 -34.88
CA PRO A 219 36.84 -3.16 -34.09
C PRO A 219 38.00 -3.46 -35.02
N ASP A 220 39.13 -2.76 -34.84
CA ASP A 220 40.34 -3.04 -35.56
C ASP A 220 40.87 -4.42 -35.13
N PRO A 221 41.20 -5.29 -36.10
CA PRO A 221 41.71 -6.63 -35.80
C PRO A 221 43.16 -6.64 -35.24
N ALA A 222 43.85 -5.51 -35.16
CA ALA A 222 45.17 -5.35 -34.58
C ALA A 222 45.07 -4.36 -33.38
N GLY A 223 45.19 -4.91 -32.15
CA GLY A 223 45.11 -4.17 -30.89
C GLY A 223 46.26 -3.18 -30.65
N GLU A 224 46.40 -2.15 -31.47
CA GLU A 224 47.25 -1.01 -31.18
C GLU A 224 46.42 0.15 -30.65
N SER A 225 46.80 0.59 -29.46
CA SER A 225 46.22 1.68 -28.70
C SER A 225 46.08 2.94 -29.53
N CYS A 226 44.85 3.28 -29.91
CA CYS A 226 44.53 4.55 -30.53
C CYS A 226 44.24 5.56 -29.40
N GLU A 227 45.11 6.55 -29.25
CA GLU A 227 44.81 7.73 -28.44
C GLU A 227 43.46 8.35 -28.92
N PRO A 228 42.64 8.90 -28.01
CA PRO A 228 41.41 9.52 -28.42
C PRO A 228 41.76 10.78 -29.24
N SER A 229 41.76 10.65 -30.56
CA SER A 229 41.81 11.79 -31.43
C SER A 229 40.63 12.70 -31.11
N LEU A 230 40.90 13.93 -30.72
CA LEU A 230 39.96 15.03 -30.66
C LEU A 230 39.48 15.38 -32.09
N GLY A 231 38.89 14.39 -32.76
CA GLY A 231 38.38 14.46 -34.14
C GLY A 231 37.03 15.09 -34.21
N VAL A 232 36.94 16.15 -34.97
CA VAL A 232 35.76 16.71 -35.61
C VAL A 232 34.72 15.61 -35.86
N GLY A 233 33.53 15.70 -35.16
CA GLY A 233 32.35 14.94 -35.55
C GLY A 233 31.79 13.89 -34.60
N THR A 234 32.14 13.91 -33.30
CA THR A 234 31.44 13.04 -32.36
C THR A 234 30.01 13.54 -32.11
N TYR A 235 29.03 12.82 -32.66
CA TYR A 235 27.62 13.08 -32.42
C TYR A 235 27.29 13.00 -30.93
N ARG A 236 26.92 14.12 -30.32
CA ARG A 236 26.76 14.29 -28.87
C ARG A 236 25.30 14.21 -28.45
N ASN A 237 25.03 14.10 -27.18
CA ASN A 237 23.68 14.14 -26.61
C ASN A 237 22.93 15.45 -26.99
N ALA A 238 23.64 16.56 -27.18
CA ALA A 238 23.06 17.81 -27.60
C ALA A 238 22.55 17.74 -29.05
N ASP A 239 23.30 17.13 -29.96
CA ASP A 239 22.91 16.92 -31.36
C ASP A 239 21.67 16.02 -31.43
N ALA A 240 21.67 14.91 -30.68
CA ALA A 240 20.54 14.00 -30.58
C ALA A 240 19.30 14.68 -30.03
N LEU A 241 19.43 15.51 -29.01
CA LEU A 241 18.30 16.29 -28.47
C LEU A 241 17.70 17.24 -29.52
N VAL A 242 18.54 17.92 -30.28
CA VAL A 242 18.11 18.81 -31.38
C VAL A 242 17.38 18.00 -32.46
N ASP A 243 17.89 16.82 -32.80
CA ASP A 243 17.26 15.99 -33.85
C ASP A 243 15.92 15.38 -33.39
N VAL A 244 15.79 15.00 -32.10
CA VAL A 244 14.50 14.65 -31.52
C VAL A 244 13.51 15.81 -31.62
N ALA A 245 13.93 17.01 -31.27
CA ALA A 245 13.08 18.19 -31.34
C ALA A 245 12.66 18.52 -32.79
N ARG A 246 13.58 18.43 -33.74
CA ARG A 246 13.31 18.64 -35.20
C ARG A 246 12.35 17.59 -35.74
N SER A 247 12.56 16.33 -35.39
CA SER A 247 11.66 15.22 -35.78
C SER A 247 10.24 15.46 -35.29
N PHE A 248 10.06 15.91 -34.06
CA PHE A 248 8.77 16.27 -33.53
C PHE A 248 8.11 17.43 -34.29
N LEU A 249 8.86 18.49 -34.55
CA LEU A 249 8.35 19.67 -35.29
C LEU A 249 7.94 19.31 -36.73
N ASN A 250 8.67 18.42 -37.38
CA ASN A 250 8.37 17.94 -38.73
C ASN A 250 7.15 17.01 -38.80
N THR A 251 6.83 16.34 -37.69
CA THR A 251 5.70 15.39 -37.60
C THR A 251 4.43 16.06 -37.03
N ALA A 252 4.55 17.24 -36.41
CA ALA A 252 3.42 17.97 -35.86
C ALA A 252 2.51 18.45 -37.00
N PRO A 253 1.18 18.20 -36.99
CA PRO A 253 0.26 18.71 -37.96
C PRO A 253 0.27 20.24 -37.90
N GLU A 254 0.23 20.89 -39.09
CA GLU A 254 0.33 22.34 -39.29
C GLU A 254 -0.76 23.17 -38.56
N ASP A 255 -1.69 22.53 -37.89
CA ASP A 255 -2.91 23.14 -37.35
C ASP A 255 -2.91 23.34 -35.84
N ARG A 256 -1.82 23.86 -35.27
CA ARG A 256 -1.86 24.55 -33.98
C ARG A 256 -1.28 25.95 -34.09
N SER A 257 -2.15 26.77 -34.72
CA SER A 257 -2.10 28.22 -34.85
C SER A 257 -1.25 29.01 -33.88
N GLY A 258 -0.39 29.87 -34.40
CA GLY A 258 -0.30 31.24 -33.95
C GLY A 258 0.58 31.56 -32.78
N ARG A 259 1.72 30.85 -32.58
CA ARG A 259 2.88 31.43 -31.90
C ARG A 259 4.13 31.21 -32.72
N THR A 260 4.33 32.09 -33.67
CA THR A 260 5.65 32.39 -34.23
C THR A 260 6.57 32.76 -33.06
N ALA A 261 7.63 31.98 -32.88
CA ALA A 261 8.72 32.36 -32.00
C ALA A 261 9.43 33.60 -32.51
N PRO A 262 9.93 34.46 -31.64
CA PRO A 262 10.73 35.63 -32.02
C PRO A 262 12.08 35.23 -32.62
#